data_30a2560cbdbc6aacf4f36138bbd52fff
#
_entry.id   30a2560cbdbc6aacf4f36138bbd52fff
#
_cell.length_a   1.000
_cell.length_b   1.000
_cell.length_c   1.000
_cell.angle_alpha   90.00
_cell.angle_beta   90.00
_cell.angle_gamma   90.00
#
_symmetry.space_group_name_H-M   'P 1'
#
loop_
_entity.id
_entity.type
_entity.pdbx_description
1 polymer ?
#
loop_
_entity_poly.entity_id
_entity_poly.type
_entity_poly.pdbx_seq_one_letter_code
_entity_poly.pdbx_strand_id
1 'polypeptide(L)'
;MLLYQPAIQFIKTYLEEGHIGQIYHLHQERLKLGRVRSKENVIWSLGVHDIAVLLYLAGSAPEEIQCSGHSGVQEQIQDDAYVHMTFQSGTKAHLHSSWIWPENSRCMRIIGSKGMLVYDEMKQTVTLHKKRIGEDLENIDEGEETLFEGSAQPLRLEMEHFVHCIKTREIPISDGLSGLAVIRVLESLELKD
;
A
#
# COMPACT_ATOMS: atom_id res chain seq x y z
N MET A 1 7.04 8.30 6.23
CA MET A 1 8.24 7.42 6.12
C MET A 1 8.15 6.42 4.97
N LEU A 2 7.10 5.55 4.83
CA LEU A 2 7.01 4.58 3.72
C LEU A 2 6.98 5.22 2.32
N LEU A 3 6.36 6.39 2.17
CA LEU A 3 6.33 7.12 0.89
C LEU A 3 7.74 7.49 0.38
N TYR A 4 8.73 7.55 1.26
CA TYR A 4 10.13 7.87 0.92
C TYR A 4 10.97 6.63 0.60
N GLN A 5 10.38 5.44 0.58
CA GLN A 5 11.08 4.26 0.09
C GLN A 5 11.31 4.37 -1.41
N PRO A 6 12.56 4.20 -1.90
CA PRO A 6 12.85 4.30 -3.34
C PRO A 6 12.01 3.37 -4.20
N ALA A 7 11.70 2.16 -3.71
CA ALA A 7 10.80 1.23 -4.38
C ALA A 7 9.38 1.81 -4.58
N ILE A 8 8.83 2.50 -3.57
CA ILE A 8 7.49 3.12 -3.68
C ILE A 8 7.52 4.28 -4.67
N GLN A 9 8.59 5.09 -4.68
CA GLN A 9 8.76 6.18 -5.66
C GLN A 9 8.92 5.61 -7.07
N PHE A 10 9.72 4.56 -7.23
CA PHE A 10 9.86 3.84 -8.50
C PHE A 10 8.50 3.31 -8.99
N ILE A 11 7.74 2.62 -8.13
CA ILE A 11 6.41 2.10 -8.47
C ILE A 11 5.50 3.25 -8.92
N LYS A 12 5.46 4.37 -8.18
CA LYS A 12 4.62 5.53 -8.53
C LYS A 12 4.91 6.02 -9.95
N THR A 13 6.18 6.27 -10.27
CA THR A 13 6.61 6.70 -11.61
C THR A 13 6.23 5.65 -12.67
N TYR A 14 6.50 4.38 -12.42
CA TYR A 14 6.21 3.29 -13.35
C TYR A 14 4.71 3.14 -13.67
N LEU A 15 3.85 3.39 -12.67
CA LEU A 15 2.39 3.42 -12.85
C LEU A 15 1.93 4.64 -13.64
N GLU A 16 2.49 5.83 -13.36
CA GLU A 16 2.18 7.08 -14.06
C GLU A 16 2.58 7.03 -15.54
N GLU A 17 3.66 6.34 -15.86
CA GLU A 17 4.11 6.08 -17.24
C GLU A 17 3.22 5.04 -17.97
N GLY A 18 2.29 4.39 -17.27
CA GLY A 18 1.29 3.49 -17.85
C GLY A 18 1.82 2.12 -18.29
N HIS A 19 2.97 1.70 -17.79
CA HIS A 19 3.64 0.46 -18.21
C HIS A 19 2.81 -0.81 -17.98
N ILE A 20 2.01 -0.88 -16.92
CA ILE A 20 1.11 -2.01 -16.64
C ILE A 20 -0.32 -1.80 -17.15
N GLY A 21 -0.56 -0.71 -17.91
CA GLY A 21 -1.88 -0.37 -18.45
C GLY A 21 -2.87 0.09 -17.38
N GLN A 22 -4.16 -0.23 -17.58
CA GLN A 22 -5.19 0.08 -16.60
C GLN A 22 -4.97 -0.72 -15.31
N ILE A 23 -4.91 -0.04 -14.18
CA ILE A 23 -4.78 -0.69 -12.86
C ILE A 23 -6.15 -1.23 -12.46
N TYR A 24 -6.24 -2.52 -12.21
CA TYR A 24 -7.45 -3.18 -11.72
C TYR A 24 -7.53 -3.10 -10.20
N HIS A 25 -6.46 -3.54 -9.51
CA HIS A 25 -6.40 -3.40 -8.07
C HIS A 25 -4.97 -3.39 -7.50
N LEU A 26 -4.86 -2.86 -6.30
CA LEU A 26 -3.71 -2.87 -5.42
C LEU A 26 -4.01 -3.80 -4.25
N HIS A 27 -3.10 -4.71 -3.92
CA HIS A 27 -3.25 -5.60 -2.77
C HIS A 27 -2.04 -5.44 -1.86
N GLN A 28 -2.26 -4.99 -0.64
CA GLN A 28 -1.22 -4.74 0.37
C GLN A 28 -1.38 -5.66 1.55
N GLU A 29 -0.30 -6.29 1.96
CA GLU A 29 -0.21 -7.12 3.16
C GLU A 29 0.83 -6.58 4.13
N ARG A 30 0.46 -6.49 5.42
CA ARG A 30 1.36 -6.22 6.53
C ARG A 30 1.04 -7.13 7.70
N LEU A 31 1.66 -8.29 7.69
CA LEU A 31 1.33 -9.42 8.51
C LEU A 31 2.54 -9.86 9.34
N LYS A 32 2.35 -10.09 10.61
CA LYS A 32 3.36 -10.68 11.48
C LYS A 32 2.80 -11.05 12.84
N LEU A 33 3.45 -11.98 13.55
CA LEU A 33 3.28 -12.10 14.99
C LEU A 33 4.02 -10.92 15.65
N GLY A 34 3.27 -9.89 16.04
CA GLY A 34 3.83 -8.62 16.49
C GLY A 34 3.39 -8.24 17.90
N ARG A 35 3.71 -6.99 18.27
CA ARG A 35 3.27 -6.42 19.53
C ARG A 35 1.80 -6.01 19.42
N VAL A 36 0.92 -6.76 20.06
CA VAL A 36 -0.50 -6.41 20.21
C VAL A 36 -0.62 -5.15 21.08
N ARG A 37 -1.50 -4.24 20.67
CA ARG A 37 -1.76 -2.99 21.38
C ARG A 37 -3.02 -3.10 22.22
N SER A 38 -3.12 -2.29 23.27
CA SER A 38 -4.24 -2.31 24.22
C SER A 38 -5.19 -1.11 24.10
N LYS A 39 -4.95 -0.21 23.15
CA LYS A 39 -5.76 1.00 22.96
C LYS A 39 -6.21 1.19 21.51
N GLU A 40 -5.29 1.02 20.58
CA GLU A 40 -5.55 1.11 19.15
C GLU A 40 -5.64 -0.28 18.52
N ASN A 41 -6.45 -0.44 17.47
CA ASN A 41 -6.53 -1.68 16.69
C ASN A 41 -5.37 -1.78 15.66
N VAL A 42 -5.32 -2.91 14.95
CA VAL A 42 -4.24 -3.22 14.00
C VAL A 42 -4.16 -2.21 12.85
N ILE A 43 -5.29 -1.67 12.38
CA ILE A 43 -5.29 -0.70 11.27
C ILE A 43 -4.72 0.64 11.72
N TRP A 44 -5.09 1.16 12.89
CA TRP A 44 -4.53 2.39 13.44
C TRP A 44 -3.02 2.26 13.71
N SER A 45 -2.56 1.08 14.12
CA SER A 45 -1.16 0.84 14.49
C SER A 45 -0.26 0.49 13.30
N LEU A 46 -0.71 -0.36 12.38
CA LEU A 46 0.05 -0.82 11.21
C LEU A 46 -0.53 -0.28 9.90
N GLY A 47 -1.83 -0.48 9.69
CA GLY A 47 -2.50 -0.17 8.44
C GLY A 47 -2.44 1.31 8.03
N VAL A 48 -2.30 2.23 8.99
CA VAL A 48 -2.14 3.67 8.75
C VAL A 48 -1.03 3.97 7.72
N HIS A 49 0.07 3.25 7.81
CA HIS A 49 1.21 3.44 6.89
C HIS A 49 0.90 2.93 5.49
N ASP A 50 0.17 1.81 5.40
CA ASP A 50 -0.19 1.19 4.12
C ASP A 50 -1.32 1.95 3.43
N ILE A 51 -2.28 2.48 4.19
CA ILE A 51 -3.31 3.40 3.67
C ILE A 51 -2.64 4.62 3.00
N ALA A 52 -1.62 5.21 3.65
CA ALA A 52 -0.89 6.33 3.07
C ALA A 52 -0.26 5.97 1.72
N VAL A 53 0.34 4.77 1.60
CA VAL A 53 0.92 4.29 0.33
C VAL A 53 -0.17 4.05 -0.72
N LEU A 54 -1.27 3.39 -0.36
CA LEU A 54 -2.38 3.11 -1.27
C LEU A 54 -3.01 4.40 -1.82
N LEU A 55 -3.25 5.41 -0.97
CA LEU A 55 -3.75 6.73 -1.41
C LEU A 55 -2.75 7.44 -2.32
N TYR A 56 -1.46 7.38 -1.99
CA TYR A 56 -0.39 7.98 -2.80
C TYR A 56 -0.32 7.34 -4.20
N LEU A 57 -0.38 6.02 -4.29
CA LEU A 57 -0.33 5.31 -5.57
C LEU A 57 -1.61 5.51 -6.39
N ALA A 58 -2.78 5.49 -5.75
CA ALA A 58 -4.07 5.73 -6.41
C ALA A 58 -4.24 7.19 -6.87
N GLY A 59 -3.57 8.13 -6.22
CA GLY A 59 -3.60 9.56 -6.57
C GLY A 59 -4.92 10.27 -6.24
N SER A 60 -5.83 9.63 -5.49
CA SER A 60 -7.13 10.20 -5.10
C SER A 60 -7.62 9.60 -3.78
N ALA A 61 -8.63 10.23 -3.19
CA ALA A 61 -9.39 9.63 -2.09
C ALA A 61 -10.32 8.52 -2.61
N PRO A 62 -10.59 7.47 -1.82
CA PRO A 62 -11.56 6.45 -2.17
C PRO A 62 -12.99 7.01 -2.09
N GLU A 63 -13.87 6.54 -2.98
CA GLU A 63 -15.32 6.85 -2.96
C GLU A 63 -16.08 5.92 -2.03
N GLU A 64 -15.62 4.69 -1.89
CA GLU A 64 -16.24 3.67 -1.05
C GLU A 64 -15.17 2.96 -0.23
N ILE A 65 -15.48 2.72 1.04
CA ILE A 65 -14.61 1.99 1.97
C ILE A 65 -15.46 0.95 2.69
N GLN A 66 -14.96 -0.28 2.71
CA GLN A 66 -15.51 -1.39 3.48
C GLN A 66 -14.41 -1.98 4.34
N CYS A 67 -14.75 -2.44 5.53
CA CYS A 67 -13.80 -3.08 6.41
C CYS A 67 -14.44 -4.22 7.20
N SER A 68 -13.61 -5.18 7.56
CA SER A 68 -13.95 -6.24 8.51
C SER A 68 -12.75 -6.51 9.41
N GLY A 69 -12.99 -6.88 10.65
CA GLY A 69 -11.94 -7.15 11.62
C GLY A 69 -12.27 -8.35 12.48
N HIS A 70 -11.28 -8.84 13.19
CA HIS A 70 -11.39 -9.92 14.13
C HIS A 70 -10.64 -9.57 15.42
N SER A 71 -11.30 -9.80 16.56
CA SER A 71 -10.80 -9.54 17.92
C SER A 71 -10.51 -10.87 18.63
N GLY A 72 -9.41 -11.54 18.22
CA GLY A 72 -9.06 -12.88 18.73
C GLY A 72 -8.31 -12.88 20.06
N VAL A 73 -7.59 -11.79 20.36
CA VAL A 73 -6.74 -11.68 21.56
C VAL A 73 -7.38 -10.84 22.66
N GLN A 74 -8.04 -9.75 22.28
CA GLN A 74 -8.70 -8.82 23.21
C GLN A 74 -10.07 -8.45 22.68
N GLU A 75 -11.08 -8.39 23.55
CA GLU A 75 -12.40 -7.92 23.18
C GLU A 75 -12.34 -6.46 22.65
N GLN A 76 -13.08 -6.18 21.57
CA GLN A 76 -13.27 -4.85 20.95
C GLN A 76 -12.00 -4.21 20.34
N ILE A 77 -10.86 -4.90 20.31
CA ILE A 77 -9.63 -4.42 19.66
C ILE A 77 -9.24 -5.42 18.59
N GLN A 78 -9.47 -5.05 17.32
CA GLN A 78 -9.16 -5.92 16.19
C GLN A 78 -7.64 -6.09 16.06
N ASP A 79 -7.20 -7.34 16.09
CA ASP A 79 -5.82 -7.78 15.92
C ASP A 79 -5.53 -8.32 14.50
N ASP A 80 -6.59 -8.55 13.73
CA ASP A 80 -6.57 -8.90 12.31
C ASP A 80 -7.69 -8.12 11.60
N ALA A 81 -7.40 -7.48 10.46
CA ALA A 81 -8.41 -6.71 9.75
C ALA A 81 -8.10 -6.54 8.26
N TYR A 82 -9.19 -6.46 7.49
CA TYR A 82 -9.23 -6.18 6.06
C TYR A 82 -9.89 -4.83 5.80
N VAL A 83 -9.31 -4.07 4.89
CA VAL A 83 -9.90 -2.83 4.36
C VAL A 83 -9.97 -2.93 2.84
N HIS A 84 -11.13 -2.63 2.29
CA HIS A 84 -11.37 -2.58 0.85
C HIS A 84 -11.75 -1.15 0.48
N MET A 85 -11.11 -0.61 -0.54
CA MET A 85 -11.34 0.75 -1.03
C MET A 85 -11.64 0.70 -2.53
N THR A 86 -12.61 1.49 -2.98
CA THR A 86 -12.91 1.70 -4.40
C THR A 86 -12.64 3.16 -4.75
N PHE A 87 -11.89 3.40 -5.81
CA PHE A 87 -11.54 4.73 -6.29
C PHE A 87 -12.34 5.10 -7.53
N GLN A 88 -12.47 6.40 -7.80
CA GLN A 88 -13.21 6.93 -8.96
C GLN A 88 -12.71 6.37 -10.30
N SER A 89 -11.42 6.04 -10.41
CA SER A 89 -10.85 5.38 -11.59
C SER A 89 -11.38 3.97 -11.85
N GLY A 90 -12.17 3.40 -10.94
CA GLY A 90 -12.56 2.00 -10.92
C GLY A 90 -11.51 1.07 -10.29
N THR A 91 -10.33 1.57 -9.98
CA THR A 91 -9.29 0.83 -9.27
C THR A 91 -9.78 0.43 -7.88
N LYS A 92 -9.47 -0.78 -7.46
CA LYS A 92 -9.75 -1.26 -6.09
C LYS A 92 -8.45 -1.42 -5.31
N ALA A 93 -8.49 -1.16 -4.02
CA ALA A 93 -7.38 -1.48 -3.12
C ALA A 93 -7.86 -2.38 -1.98
N HIS A 94 -7.00 -3.31 -1.62
CA HIS A 94 -7.23 -4.27 -0.54
C HIS A 94 -6.03 -4.20 0.41
N LEU A 95 -6.30 -4.01 1.68
CA LEU A 95 -5.30 -4.02 2.74
C LEU A 95 -5.64 -5.15 3.70
N HIS A 96 -4.67 -6.00 4.01
CA HIS A 96 -4.73 -6.95 5.11
C HIS A 96 -3.63 -6.62 6.12
N SER A 97 -4.01 -6.37 7.36
CA SER A 97 -3.08 -6.12 8.47
C SER A 97 -3.37 -7.06 9.63
N SER A 98 -2.33 -7.69 10.18
CA SER A 98 -2.46 -8.63 11.28
C SER A 98 -1.29 -8.55 12.26
N TRP A 99 -1.58 -8.62 13.56
CA TRP A 99 -0.59 -8.82 14.62
C TRP A 99 -0.38 -10.30 15.00
N ILE A 100 -1.28 -11.16 14.57
CA ILE A 100 -1.35 -12.58 14.98
C ILE A 100 -1.05 -13.54 13.83
N TRP A 101 -0.37 -13.05 12.80
CA TRP A 101 0.01 -13.85 11.65
C TRP A 101 1.31 -14.61 11.91
N PRO A 102 1.43 -15.91 11.55
CA PRO A 102 2.60 -16.71 11.88
C PRO A 102 3.87 -16.29 11.11
N GLU A 103 3.72 -15.74 9.94
CA GLU A 103 4.80 -15.34 9.04
C GLU A 103 4.94 -13.82 9.00
N ASN A 104 6.16 -13.32 8.76
CA ASN A 104 6.37 -11.90 8.50
C ASN A 104 6.23 -11.64 7.00
N SER A 105 5.07 -11.10 6.59
CA SER A 105 4.80 -10.73 5.19
C SER A 105 4.56 -9.23 5.09
N ARG A 106 5.32 -8.57 4.21
CA ARG A 106 5.13 -7.18 3.80
C ARG A 106 5.27 -7.13 2.29
N CYS A 107 4.16 -7.23 1.62
CA CYS A 107 4.12 -7.39 0.18
C CYS A 107 3.00 -6.55 -0.42
N MET A 108 3.31 -5.89 -1.53
CA MET A 108 2.30 -5.23 -2.36
C MET A 108 2.25 -5.90 -3.73
N ARG A 109 1.03 -6.17 -4.20
CA ARG A 109 0.76 -6.65 -5.55
C ARG A 109 -0.11 -5.64 -6.26
N ILE A 110 0.28 -5.26 -7.47
CA ILE A 110 -0.44 -4.31 -8.31
C ILE A 110 -0.79 -5.04 -9.59
N ILE A 111 -2.07 -5.19 -9.84
CA ILE A 111 -2.58 -5.93 -10.99
C ILE A 111 -3.09 -4.95 -12.03
N GLY A 112 -2.50 -5.01 -13.21
CA GLY A 112 -2.87 -4.17 -14.36
C GLY A 112 -3.21 -4.99 -15.60
N SER A 113 -3.75 -4.33 -16.62
CA SER A 113 -4.19 -4.97 -17.86
C SER A 113 -3.04 -5.48 -18.74
N LYS A 114 -1.82 -4.95 -18.57
CA LYS A 114 -0.64 -5.33 -19.37
C LYS A 114 0.43 -6.08 -18.58
N GLY A 115 0.28 -6.18 -17.25
CA GLY A 115 1.24 -6.84 -16.36
C GLY A 115 0.92 -6.62 -14.89
N MET A 116 1.71 -7.23 -14.05
CA MET A 116 1.54 -7.21 -12.59
C MET A 116 2.87 -6.87 -11.94
N LEU A 117 2.84 -6.00 -10.92
CA LEU A 117 4.00 -5.72 -10.08
C LEU A 117 3.87 -6.43 -8.74
N VAL A 118 4.98 -6.97 -8.25
CA VAL A 118 5.11 -7.48 -6.88
C VAL A 118 6.24 -6.71 -6.20
N TYR A 119 5.90 -5.99 -5.14
CA TYR A 119 6.87 -5.35 -4.25
C TYR A 119 7.01 -6.17 -2.97
N ASP A 120 8.19 -6.75 -2.76
CA ASP A 120 8.59 -7.41 -1.52
C ASP A 120 9.37 -6.40 -0.65
N GLU A 121 8.71 -5.84 0.39
CA GLU A 121 9.33 -4.84 1.27
C GLU A 121 10.50 -5.43 2.08
N MET A 122 10.49 -6.75 2.34
CA MET A 122 11.56 -7.40 3.10
C MET A 122 12.84 -7.55 2.28
N LYS A 123 12.70 -7.82 0.99
CA LYS A 123 13.81 -7.93 0.05
C LYS A 123 14.15 -6.60 -0.62
N GLN A 124 13.27 -5.60 -0.50
CA GLN A 124 13.38 -4.32 -1.21
C GLN A 124 13.48 -4.49 -2.73
N THR A 125 12.67 -5.40 -3.29
CA THR A 125 12.63 -5.70 -4.73
C THR A 125 11.27 -5.42 -5.32
N VAL A 126 11.25 -4.88 -6.56
CA VAL A 126 10.04 -4.77 -7.38
C VAL A 126 10.22 -5.67 -8.60
N THR A 127 9.34 -6.64 -8.73
CA THR A 127 9.34 -7.60 -9.85
C THR A 127 8.13 -7.35 -10.74
N LEU A 128 8.36 -7.22 -12.04
CA LEU A 128 7.32 -7.24 -13.05
C LEU A 128 7.07 -8.69 -13.47
N HIS A 129 5.84 -9.14 -13.31
CA HIS A 129 5.34 -10.35 -13.94
C HIS A 129 4.65 -9.95 -15.25
N LYS A 130 5.24 -10.32 -16.38
CA LYS A 130 4.71 -10.07 -17.74
C LYS A 130 3.57 -11.03 -18.06
N LYS A 131 2.58 -11.04 -17.15
CA LYS A 131 1.42 -11.95 -17.18
C LYS A 131 0.15 -11.15 -17.32
N ARG A 132 -0.77 -11.61 -18.20
CA ARG A 132 -2.04 -10.96 -18.48
C ARG A 132 -3.05 -11.96 -19.07
N ILE A 133 -4.28 -11.54 -19.15
CA ILE A 133 -5.31 -12.28 -19.91
C ILE A 133 -5.41 -11.62 -21.30
N GLY A 134 -5.33 -12.44 -22.35
CA GLY A 134 -5.53 -12.03 -23.73
C GLY A 134 -6.99 -11.70 -24.05
N GLU A 135 -7.24 -11.15 -25.24
CA GLU A 135 -8.60 -10.82 -25.71
C GLU A 135 -9.47 -12.09 -25.90
N ASP A 136 -8.82 -13.22 -26.16
CA ASP A 136 -9.42 -14.57 -26.26
C ASP A 136 -9.65 -15.26 -24.91
N LEU A 137 -9.40 -14.54 -23.80
CA LEU A 137 -9.46 -15.00 -22.42
C LEU A 137 -8.39 -16.05 -22.04
N GLU A 138 -7.39 -16.26 -22.89
CA GLU A 138 -6.27 -17.15 -22.61
C GLU A 138 -5.20 -16.45 -21.76
N ASN A 139 -4.49 -17.26 -20.97
CA ASN A 139 -3.38 -16.77 -20.15
C ASN A 139 -2.15 -16.51 -21.02
N ILE A 140 -1.61 -15.31 -20.91
CA ILE A 140 -0.33 -14.94 -21.52
C ILE A 140 0.69 -14.84 -20.38
N ASP A 141 1.78 -15.61 -20.49
CA ASP A 141 2.90 -15.61 -19.56
C ASP A 141 4.21 -15.41 -20.33
N GLU A 142 4.78 -14.22 -20.23
CA GLU A 142 6.05 -13.83 -20.89
C GLU A 142 7.19 -13.76 -19.86
N GLY A 143 7.01 -14.41 -18.69
CA GLY A 143 8.00 -14.50 -17.63
C GLY A 143 7.96 -13.32 -16.66
N GLU A 144 9.06 -13.14 -15.96
CA GLU A 144 9.23 -12.11 -14.93
C GLU A 144 10.58 -11.41 -15.04
N GLU A 145 10.64 -10.19 -14.49
CA GLU A 145 11.83 -9.35 -14.52
C GLU A 145 11.89 -8.50 -13.24
N THR A 146 13.05 -8.51 -12.57
CA THR A 146 13.28 -7.59 -11.45
C THR A 146 13.61 -6.20 -12.00
N LEU A 147 12.71 -5.24 -11.77
CA LEU A 147 12.84 -3.87 -12.24
C LEU A 147 13.60 -2.97 -11.26
N PHE A 148 13.53 -3.30 -9.99
CA PHE A 148 14.15 -2.52 -8.92
C PHE A 148 14.66 -3.46 -7.84
N GLU A 149 15.89 -3.21 -7.40
CA GLU A 149 16.49 -3.81 -6.22
C GLU A 149 17.31 -2.72 -5.52
N GLY A 150 17.10 -2.50 -4.23
CA GLY A 150 17.83 -1.47 -3.54
C GLY A 150 17.59 -1.47 -2.04
N SER A 151 18.59 -1.02 -1.30
CA SER A 151 18.47 -0.77 0.13
C SER A 151 18.15 0.71 0.35
N ALA A 152 17.17 0.99 1.21
CA ALA A 152 16.79 2.34 1.55
C ALA A 152 17.08 2.69 3.01
N GLN A 153 17.35 3.96 3.22
CA GLN A 153 17.23 4.59 4.53
C GLN A 153 16.07 5.61 4.48
N PRO A 154 14.81 5.16 4.57
CA PRO A 154 13.64 6.01 4.31
C PRO A 154 13.61 7.26 5.19
N LEU A 155 14.01 7.15 6.46
CA LEU A 155 14.07 8.27 7.38
C LEU A 155 15.08 9.34 6.93
N ARG A 156 16.23 8.93 6.41
CA ARG A 156 17.21 9.86 5.85
C ARG A 156 16.65 10.59 4.65
N LEU A 157 16.04 9.87 3.71
CA LEU A 157 15.41 10.44 2.52
C LEU A 157 14.27 11.41 2.88
N GLU A 158 13.48 11.08 3.90
CA GLU A 158 12.44 11.96 4.43
C GLU A 158 13.04 13.27 4.97
N MET A 159 14.13 13.20 5.74
CA MET A 159 14.82 14.40 6.26
C MET A 159 15.45 15.23 5.14
N GLU A 160 16.09 14.59 4.16
CA GLU A 160 16.66 15.26 3.00
C GLU A 160 15.57 15.99 2.18
N HIS A 161 14.43 15.32 1.95
CA HIS A 161 13.27 15.92 1.29
C HIS A 161 12.68 17.10 2.10
N PHE A 162 12.54 16.96 3.41
CA PHE A 162 12.08 18.04 4.27
C PHE A 162 12.97 19.28 4.15
N VAL A 163 14.29 19.11 4.21
CA VAL A 163 15.26 20.21 4.04
C VAL A 163 15.17 20.81 2.64
N HIS A 164 14.97 19.97 1.60
CA HIS A 164 14.76 20.44 0.23
C HIS A 164 13.51 21.33 0.13
N CYS A 165 12.38 20.89 0.65
CA CYS A 165 11.12 21.65 0.63
C CYS A 165 11.22 22.99 1.38
N ILE A 166 11.98 23.05 2.48
CA ILE A 166 12.25 24.34 3.17
C ILE A 166 12.98 25.32 2.24
N LYS A 167 13.97 24.84 1.48
CA LYS A 167 14.81 25.66 0.60
C LYS A 167 14.07 26.11 -0.66
N THR A 168 13.30 25.21 -1.27
CA THR A 168 12.61 25.42 -2.56
C THR A 168 11.20 25.96 -2.41
N ARG A 169 10.60 25.86 -1.21
CA ARG A 169 9.19 26.16 -0.94
C ARG A 169 8.22 25.21 -1.67
N GLU A 170 8.69 24.05 -2.10
CA GLU A 170 7.85 23.00 -2.64
C GLU A 170 7.02 22.33 -1.54
N ILE A 171 5.84 21.83 -1.93
CA ILE A 171 4.96 21.09 -1.02
C ILE A 171 5.53 19.69 -0.82
N PRO A 172 5.73 19.23 0.44
CA PRO A 172 6.18 17.87 0.70
C PRO A 172 5.21 16.80 0.21
N ILE A 173 5.72 15.65 -0.24
CA ILE A 173 4.88 14.50 -0.63
C ILE A 173 4.06 13.93 0.55
N SER A 174 4.48 14.19 1.78
CA SER A 174 3.75 13.84 3.01
C SER A 174 3.36 15.11 3.76
N ASP A 175 2.60 15.97 3.12
CA ASP A 175 2.10 17.21 3.70
C ASP A 175 0.91 16.98 4.67
N GLY A 176 0.40 18.05 5.27
CA GLY A 176 -0.73 17.98 6.20
C GLY A 176 -2.03 17.51 5.53
N LEU A 177 -2.23 17.79 4.23
CA LEU A 177 -3.42 17.35 3.51
C LEU A 177 -3.38 15.85 3.23
N SER A 178 -2.22 15.32 2.86
CA SER A 178 -2.02 13.88 2.69
C SER A 178 -2.23 13.13 4.02
N GLY A 179 -1.73 13.68 5.13
CA GLY A 179 -1.99 13.14 6.47
C GLY A 179 -3.48 13.17 6.84
N LEU A 180 -4.18 14.27 6.55
CA LEU A 180 -5.61 14.39 6.78
C LEU A 180 -6.42 13.38 5.94
N ALA A 181 -6.02 13.12 4.69
CA ALA A 181 -6.67 12.11 3.86
C ALA A 181 -6.59 10.70 4.49
N VAL A 182 -5.43 10.34 5.03
CA VAL A 182 -5.26 9.07 5.75
C VAL A 182 -6.16 9.00 6.99
N ILE A 183 -6.21 10.06 7.80
CA ILE A 183 -7.05 10.10 9.01
C ILE A 183 -8.53 9.97 8.64
N ARG A 184 -8.99 10.62 7.57
CA ARG A 184 -10.39 10.50 7.10
C ARG A 184 -10.75 9.06 6.72
N VAL A 185 -9.83 8.33 6.07
CA VAL A 185 -10.03 6.91 5.81
C VAL A 185 -10.12 6.14 7.13
N LEU A 186 -9.20 6.33 8.06
CA LEU A 186 -9.19 5.65 9.36
C LEU A 186 -10.46 5.90 10.18
N GLU A 187 -10.95 7.15 10.22
CA GLU A 187 -12.16 7.53 10.93
C GLU A 187 -13.45 6.98 10.29
N SER A 188 -13.41 6.68 8.98
CA SER A 188 -14.56 6.07 8.28
C SER A 188 -14.66 4.56 8.49
N LEU A 189 -13.64 3.92 9.09
CA LEU A 189 -13.62 2.47 9.31
C LEU A 189 -14.49 2.10 10.52
N GLU A 190 -15.64 1.51 10.25
CA GLU A 190 -16.46 0.84 11.27
C GLU A 190 -16.09 -0.65 11.32
N LEU A 191 -14.98 -0.96 12.01
CA LEU A 191 -14.59 -2.35 12.22
C LEU A 191 -15.58 -3.03 13.18
N LYS A 192 -16.43 -3.88 12.62
CA LYS A 192 -17.33 -4.77 13.36
C LYS A 192 -16.70 -6.16 13.39
N ASP A 193 -16.80 -6.83 14.55
CA ASP A 193 -16.47 -8.25 14.68
C ASP A 193 -17.45 -9.12 13.88
#